data_9c1eb7811cebdbddc67e497b9a4a8caa
#
_entry.id   9c1eb7811cebdbddc67e497b9a4a8caa
#
_cell.length_a   1.000
_cell.length_b   1.000
_cell.length_c   1.000
_cell.angle_alpha   90.00
_cell.angle_beta   90.00
_cell.angle_gamma   90.00
#
_symmetry.space_group_name_H-M   'P 1'
#
loop_
_entity.id
_entity.type
_entity.pdbx_description
1 polymer ?
#
loop_
_entity_poly.entity_id
_entity_poly.type
_entity_poly.pdbx_seq_one_letter_code
_entity_poly.pdbx_strand_id
1 'polypeptide(L)'
;MSRYTKEDIIRMVREDDVEFIRMQFTDIFGQLKNVAITASQIEKAVNNEIMIDGSSIEGFVRINESDQYLRPDLDTFAILPWRPQHGKVARLICDVFNPDGTPFSGDPRGVLKKVLERASKLGYSFNVGPECEFFLFQTDENGNPTTTTSDEAGYFDLGPLDHGESTRREICMTLEQMGFEIEASHHEVAAGQHEIDFRYADALTAADNIMTFKLAVKTLAQKNGLHATFMPKPVFGINGSGMHTNMSLFRDGKNVFADPADRRGLSAEAYSFIAGILAHIRGMAAITNPLVNSYKRLVPGYEAPCYLAWSASNRSALIRIPASRGMGTRVELRCPDPSANPYLTMAVCLAAGLDGIEKKMTPPDEITENIFAMDSETREARGILSLPGTLKEAVDCLKEDEIICAALGSHVLSQYVEGKEKEWDAYRTHVSKWETDRYLVMY
;
A
#
# COMPACT_ATOMS: atom_id res chain seq x y z
N MET A 1 -5.33 24.88 -0.80
CA MET A 1 -6.29 25.26 -1.87
C MET A 1 -6.07 24.31 -3.01
N SER A 2 -7.14 23.86 -3.65
CA SER A 2 -7.06 23.01 -4.86
C SER A 2 -6.26 23.74 -5.96
N ARG A 3 -5.42 22.99 -6.68
CA ARG A 3 -4.63 23.48 -7.80
C ARG A 3 -5.51 23.84 -9.00
N TYR A 4 -6.61 23.08 -9.21
CA TYR A 4 -7.51 23.23 -10.33
C TYR A 4 -8.91 23.60 -9.88
N THR A 5 -9.56 24.50 -10.62
CA THR A 5 -10.99 24.81 -10.51
C THR A 5 -11.82 23.86 -11.40
N LYS A 6 -13.14 23.87 -11.24
CA LYS A 6 -14.05 23.13 -12.13
C LYS A 6 -13.90 23.56 -13.58
N GLU A 7 -13.77 24.86 -13.79
CA GLU A 7 -13.58 25.49 -15.10
C GLU A 7 -12.26 25.05 -15.75
N ASP A 8 -11.19 24.91 -14.94
CA ASP A 8 -9.91 24.39 -15.42
C ASP A 8 -10.05 22.97 -15.95
N ILE A 9 -10.70 22.08 -15.20
CA ILE A 9 -10.92 20.69 -15.64
C ILE A 9 -11.76 20.63 -16.92
N ILE A 10 -12.85 21.39 -17.01
CA ILE A 10 -13.68 21.44 -18.22
C ILE A 10 -12.88 21.94 -19.42
N ARG A 11 -12.03 22.96 -19.23
CA ARG A 11 -11.12 23.47 -20.26
C ARG A 11 -10.10 22.42 -20.68
N MET A 12 -9.41 21.79 -19.74
CA MET A 12 -8.40 20.75 -20.01
C MET A 12 -8.98 19.57 -20.79
N VAL A 13 -10.18 19.11 -20.43
CA VAL A 13 -10.88 18.04 -21.16
C VAL A 13 -11.08 18.40 -22.64
N ARG A 14 -11.39 19.67 -22.95
CA ARG A 14 -11.61 20.15 -24.34
C ARG A 14 -10.29 20.35 -25.07
N GLU A 15 -9.31 21.01 -24.43
CA GLU A 15 -8.02 21.37 -25.06
C GLU A 15 -7.15 20.12 -25.31
N ASP A 16 -7.22 19.13 -24.45
CA ASP A 16 -6.42 17.89 -24.52
C ASP A 16 -7.09 16.78 -25.36
N ASP A 17 -8.20 17.01 -26.04
CA ASP A 17 -8.94 16.02 -26.84
C ASP A 17 -9.33 14.77 -26.03
N VAL A 18 -9.86 14.99 -24.81
CA VAL A 18 -10.33 13.90 -23.94
C VAL A 18 -11.76 13.52 -24.31
N GLU A 19 -11.98 12.25 -24.62
CA GLU A 19 -13.33 11.72 -24.93
C GLU A 19 -13.95 10.93 -23.76
N PHE A 20 -13.11 10.28 -22.94
CA PHE A 20 -13.54 9.49 -21.79
C PHE A 20 -12.82 9.90 -20.51
N ILE A 21 -13.55 9.94 -19.42
CA ILE A 21 -13.00 10.20 -18.09
C ILE A 21 -13.33 9.02 -17.17
N ARG A 22 -12.33 8.44 -16.53
CA ARG A 22 -12.49 7.40 -15.52
C ARG A 22 -12.59 8.03 -14.15
N MET A 23 -13.77 7.94 -13.55
CA MET A 23 -14.02 8.29 -12.16
C MET A 23 -13.56 7.11 -11.29
N GLN A 24 -12.35 7.21 -10.72
CA GLN A 24 -11.69 6.11 -10.01
C GLN A 24 -11.90 6.23 -8.50
N PHE A 25 -12.14 5.11 -7.84
CA PHE A 25 -12.18 4.99 -6.39
C PHE A 25 -11.69 3.60 -5.97
N THR A 26 -11.43 3.40 -4.68
CA THR A 26 -10.86 2.13 -4.19
C THR A 26 -11.81 1.52 -3.17
N ASP A 27 -12.07 0.20 -3.26
CA ASP A 27 -12.84 -0.51 -2.25
C ASP A 27 -12.01 -0.80 -0.97
N ILE A 28 -12.67 -1.31 0.07
CA ILE A 28 -12.01 -1.58 1.36
C ILE A 28 -10.89 -2.63 1.28
N PHE A 29 -10.90 -3.49 0.27
CA PHE A 29 -9.86 -4.51 0.04
C PHE A 29 -8.72 -4.01 -0.87
N GLY A 30 -8.71 -2.74 -1.23
CA GLY A 30 -7.65 -2.13 -2.04
C GLY A 30 -7.76 -2.38 -3.54
N GLN A 31 -8.94 -2.77 -4.04
CA GLN A 31 -9.16 -2.93 -5.47
C GLN A 31 -9.60 -1.60 -6.09
N LEU A 32 -8.90 -1.18 -7.14
CA LEU A 32 -9.26 0.01 -7.90
C LEU A 32 -10.53 -0.25 -8.73
N LYS A 33 -11.54 0.56 -8.54
CA LYS A 33 -12.80 0.55 -9.26
C LYS A 33 -12.92 1.83 -10.11
N ASN A 34 -13.79 1.82 -11.10
CA ASN A 34 -14.12 3.03 -11.83
C ASN A 34 -15.51 2.98 -12.50
N VAL A 35 -16.06 4.17 -12.72
CA VAL A 35 -17.12 4.42 -13.68
C VAL A 35 -16.55 5.31 -14.78
N ALA A 36 -16.76 4.95 -16.03
CA ALA A 36 -16.32 5.78 -17.16
C ALA A 36 -17.49 6.66 -17.64
N ILE A 37 -17.21 7.94 -17.82
CA ILE A 37 -18.12 8.89 -18.41
C ILE A 37 -17.55 9.45 -19.72
N THR A 38 -18.40 9.89 -20.63
CA THR A 38 -17.98 10.66 -21.81
C THR A 38 -17.66 12.10 -21.44
N ALA A 39 -16.82 12.76 -22.23
CA ALA A 39 -16.46 14.17 -22.01
C ALA A 39 -17.70 15.10 -21.90
N SER A 40 -18.81 14.76 -22.58
CA SER A 40 -20.06 15.52 -22.48
C SER A 40 -20.68 15.52 -21.07
N GLN A 41 -20.28 14.62 -20.19
CA GLN A 41 -20.80 14.53 -18.82
C GLN A 41 -19.84 15.17 -17.79
N ILE A 42 -18.75 15.83 -18.23
CA ILE A 42 -17.76 16.39 -17.31
C ILE A 42 -18.36 17.44 -16.36
N GLU A 43 -19.33 18.23 -16.81
CA GLU A 43 -20.00 19.23 -15.98
C GLU A 43 -20.75 18.58 -14.81
N LYS A 44 -21.42 17.44 -15.03
CA LYS A 44 -22.04 16.66 -13.94
C LYS A 44 -20.99 16.11 -12.98
N ALA A 45 -19.88 15.60 -13.51
CA ALA A 45 -18.80 15.05 -12.67
C ALA A 45 -18.23 16.09 -11.71
N VAL A 46 -17.82 17.27 -12.23
CA VAL A 46 -17.26 18.34 -11.38
C VAL A 46 -18.29 18.98 -10.45
N ASN A 47 -19.57 18.79 -10.71
CA ASN A 47 -20.68 19.20 -9.83
C ASN A 47 -21.09 18.12 -8.81
N ASN A 48 -20.37 16.98 -8.76
CA ASN A 48 -20.63 15.87 -7.83
C ASN A 48 -21.96 15.16 -8.06
N GLU A 49 -22.41 15.05 -9.32
CA GLU A 49 -23.70 14.50 -9.70
C GLU A 49 -23.59 13.06 -10.28
N ILE A 50 -22.40 12.46 -10.26
CA ILE A 50 -22.20 11.09 -10.74
C ILE A 50 -22.56 10.10 -9.63
N MET A 51 -23.64 9.38 -9.84
CA MET A 51 -24.17 8.37 -8.94
C MET A 51 -23.66 6.97 -9.34
N ILE A 52 -23.45 6.12 -8.36
CA ILE A 52 -23.09 4.71 -8.51
C ILE A 52 -23.98 3.84 -7.63
N ASP A 53 -24.16 2.58 -8.03
CA ASP A 53 -24.71 1.54 -7.17
C ASP A 53 -23.60 0.90 -6.32
N GLY A 54 -23.57 1.25 -5.03
CA GLY A 54 -22.59 0.71 -4.07
C GLY A 54 -22.91 -0.70 -3.61
N SER A 55 -24.13 -1.21 -3.82
CA SER A 55 -24.55 -2.52 -3.30
C SER A 55 -23.83 -3.71 -3.96
N SER A 56 -23.31 -3.51 -5.15
CA SER A 56 -22.52 -4.50 -5.89
C SER A 56 -21.02 -4.44 -5.58
N ILE A 57 -20.60 -3.55 -4.66
CA ILE A 57 -19.20 -3.40 -4.24
C ILE A 57 -19.06 -4.05 -2.88
N GLU A 58 -18.19 -5.09 -2.80
CA GLU A 58 -17.98 -5.82 -1.56
C GLU A 58 -17.52 -4.89 -0.43
N GLY A 59 -18.20 -4.99 0.71
CA GLY A 59 -17.91 -4.18 1.89
C GLY A 59 -18.45 -2.74 1.85
N PHE A 60 -19.17 -2.32 0.80
CA PHE A 60 -19.74 -0.98 0.76
C PHE A 60 -21.10 -0.91 1.48
N VAL A 61 -22.21 -1.03 0.77
CA VAL A 61 -23.56 -0.82 1.32
C VAL A 61 -24.47 -2.01 1.04
N ARG A 62 -25.65 -2.01 1.67
CA ARG A 62 -26.71 -3.00 1.41
C ARG A 62 -27.57 -2.54 0.22
N ILE A 63 -28.31 -3.49 -0.38
CA ILE A 63 -29.20 -3.22 -1.56
C ILE A 63 -30.21 -2.11 -1.29
N ASN A 64 -30.69 -1.94 -0.08
CA ASN A 64 -31.66 -0.91 0.28
C ASN A 64 -31.06 0.50 0.52
N GLU A 65 -29.75 0.62 0.45
CA GLU A 65 -28.99 1.87 0.63
C GLU A 65 -27.95 2.04 -0.48
N SER A 66 -28.28 1.59 -1.71
CA SER A 66 -27.33 1.37 -2.79
C SER A 66 -26.77 2.65 -3.41
N ASP A 67 -27.54 3.74 -3.41
CA ASP A 67 -27.14 4.96 -4.11
C ASP A 67 -26.00 5.67 -3.39
N GLN A 68 -24.91 5.90 -4.13
CA GLN A 68 -23.76 6.66 -3.67
C GLN A 68 -23.28 7.63 -4.75
N TYR A 69 -22.55 8.67 -4.36
CA TYR A 69 -22.04 9.70 -5.26
C TYR A 69 -20.53 9.74 -5.26
N LEU A 70 -19.94 9.87 -6.45
CA LEU A 70 -18.52 10.10 -6.64
C LEU A 70 -18.23 11.59 -6.66
N ARG A 71 -17.37 12.04 -5.76
CA ARG A 71 -16.86 13.42 -5.73
C ARG A 71 -15.40 13.45 -6.17
N PRO A 72 -15.11 13.94 -7.37
CA PRO A 72 -13.76 13.96 -7.90
C PRO A 72 -12.88 14.95 -7.13
N ASP A 73 -11.69 14.50 -6.80
CA ASP A 73 -10.58 15.36 -6.39
C ASP A 73 -9.95 15.92 -7.67
N LEU A 74 -10.17 17.21 -7.93
CA LEU A 74 -9.79 17.86 -9.19
C LEU A 74 -8.26 17.88 -9.38
N ASP A 75 -7.49 17.89 -8.30
CA ASP A 75 -6.04 17.89 -8.35
C ASP A 75 -5.46 16.56 -8.83
N THR A 76 -6.28 15.53 -8.90
CA THR A 76 -5.90 14.20 -9.38
C THR A 76 -6.15 13.99 -10.87
N PHE A 77 -6.63 15.00 -11.61
CA PHE A 77 -6.82 14.89 -13.06
C PHE A 77 -5.51 14.49 -13.75
N ALA A 78 -5.56 13.43 -14.55
CA ALA A 78 -4.42 12.98 -15.34
C ALA A 78 -4.89 12.25 -16.60
N ILE A 79 -4.18 12.48 -17.71
CA ILE A 79 -4.35 11.72 -18.94
C ILE A 79 -3.64 10.38 -18.78
N LEU A 80 -4.25 9.30 -19.27
CA LEU A 80 -3.68 7.94 -19.23
C LEU A 80 -2.82 7.70 -20.49
N PRO A 81 -1.48 7.76 -20.42
CA PRO A 81 -0.59 7.75 -21.60
C PRO A 81 -0.66 6.47 -22.43
N TRP A 82 -1.05 5.35 -21.82
CA TRP A 82 -1.18 4.05 -22.50
C TRP A 82 -2.48 3.90 -23.32
N ARG A 83 -3.31 4.93 -23.38
CA ARG A 83 -4.53 4.99 -24.17
C ARG A 83 -4.30 5.70 -25.52
N PRO A 84 -5.25 5.66 -26.46
CA PRO A 84 -5.11 6.33 -27.76
C PRO A 84 -4.71 7.80 -27.63
N GLN A 85 -3.92 8.28 -28.60
CA GLN A 85 -3.49 9.68 -28.65
C GLN A 85 -4.58 10.61 -29.20
N HIS A 86 -5.55 10.08 -29.94
CA HIS A 86 -6.78 10.76 -30.36
C HIS A 86 -7.95 10.17 -29.60
N GLY A 87 -8.85 11.02 -29.12
CA GLY A 87 -9.90 10.59 -28.19
C GLY A 87 -9.32 10.07 -26.89
N LYS A 88 -8.47 10.88 -26.25
CA LYS A 88 -7.73 10.52 -25.04
C LYS A 88 -8.64 10.11 -23.89
N VAL A 89 -8.10 9.33 -22.99
CA VAL A 89 -8.75 8.93 -21.74
C VAL A 89 -8.05 9.62 -20.58
N ALA A 90 -8.82 10.35 -19.77
CA ALA A 90 -8.33 10.90 -18.51
C ALA A 90 -8.89 10.12 -17.31
N ARG A 91 -8.35 10.39 -16.13
CA ARG A 91 -8.90 9.90 -14.85
C ARG A 91 -9.08 11.05 -13.86
N LEU A 92 -10.00 10.87 -12.93
CA LEU A 92 -10.15 11.64 -11.69
C LEU A 92 -10.29 10.63 -10.55
N ILE A 93 -9.54 10.80 -9.46
CA ILE A 93 -9.74 10.00 -8.25
C ILE A 93 -10.87 10.64 -7.45
N CYS A 94 -11.77 9.81 -6.93
CA CYS A 94 -12.98 10.25 -6.28
C CYS A 94 -13.05 9.77 -4.84
N ASP A 95 -13.60 10.61 -3.99
CA ASP A 95 -14.16 10.22 -2.70
C ASP A 95 -15.60 9.72 -2.90
N VAL A 96 -16.06 8.86 -2.00
CA VAL A 96 -17.42 8.31 -2.03
C VAL A 96 -18.30 9.01 -0.98
N PHE A 97 -19.51 9.38 -1.36
CA PHE A 97 -20.44 10.11 -0.51
C PHE A 97 -21.84 9.47 -0.51
N ASN A 98 -22.53 9.63 0.60
CA ASN A 98 -23.92 9.22 0.75
C ASN A 98 -24.88 10.22 0.01
N PRO A 99 -26.13 9.81 -0.27
CA PRO A 99 -27.13 10.68 -0.91
C PRO A 99 -27.44 11.97 -0.15
N ASP A 100 -27.29 11.97 1.18
CA ASP A 100 -27.47 13.14 2.03
C ASP A 100 -26.29 14.14 1.97
N GLY A 101 -25.25 13.81 1.20
CA GLY A 101 -24.06 14.64 1.05
C GLY A 101 -23.01 14.46 2.13
N THR A 102 -23.18 13.51 3.03
CA THR A 102 -22.13 13.14 4.02
C THR A 102 -21.08 12.20 3.40
N PRO A 103 -19.81 12.23 3.84
CA PRO A 103 -18.82 11.26 3.42
C PRO A 103 -19.25 9.82 3.76
N PHE A 104 -19.09 8.91 2.82
CA PHE A 104 -19.36 7.49 3.06
C PHE A 104 -18.32 6.90 4.01
N SER A 105 -18.78 6.26 5.08
CA SER A 105 -17.91 5.70 6.13
C SER A 105 -17.09 4.48 5.69
N GLY A 106 -17.44 3.87 4.57
CA GLY A 106 -16.72 2.74 3.95
C GLY A 106 -15.70 3.15 2.89
N ASP A 107 -15.49 4.46 2.66
CA ASP A 107 -14.46 4.95 1.74
C ASP A 107 -13.06 4.92 2.38
N PRO A 108 -12.12 4.06 1.92
CA PRO A 108 -10.77 4.00 2.48
C PRO A 108 -10.00 5.32 2.36
N ARG A 109 -10.20 6.07 1.26
CA ARG A 109 -9.60 7.38 1.07
C ARG A 109 -10.12 8.37 2.10
N GLY A 110 -11.41 8.29 2.42
CA GLY A 110 -12.05 9.06 3.49
C GLY A 110 -11.52 8.68 4.89
N VAL A 111 -11.23 7.41 5.15
CA VAL A 111 -10.58 6.96 6.39
C VAL A 111 -9.22 7.62 6.56
N LEU A 112 -8.35 7.59 5.54
CA LEU A 112 -7.05 8.25 5.61
C LEU A 112 -7.18 9.75 5.86
N LYS A 113 -8.09 10.43 5.16
CA LYS A 113 -8.36 11.87 5.37
C LYS A 113 -8.72 12.22 6.82
N LYS A 114 -9.53 11.39 7.48
CA LYS A 114 -9.89 11.59 8.90
C LYS A 114 -8.68 11.50 9.82
N VAL A 115 -7.79 10.53 9.59
CA VAL A 115 -6.58 10.39 10.43
C VAL A 115 -5.58 11.52 10.13
N LEU A 116 -5.46 11.95 8.87
CA LEU A 116 -4.66 13.13 8.48
C LEU A 116 -5.19 14.42 9.12
N GLU A 117 -6.51 14.57 9.21
CA GLU A 117 -7.13 15.71 9.94
C GLU A 117 -6.77 15.69 11.42
N ARG A 118 -6.76 14.52 12.08
CA ARG A 118 -6.28 14.39 13.47
C ARG A 118 -4.82 14.82 13.60
N ALA A 119 -3.94 14.35 12.70
CA ALA A 119 -2.54 14.77 12.69
C ALA A 119 -2.38 16.28 12.51
N SER A 120 -3.15 16.88 11.59
CA SER A 120 -3.17 18.32 11.35
C SER A 120 -3.59 19.12 12.58
N LYS A 121 -4.60 18.66 13.36
CA LYS A 121 -4.99 19.28 14.62
C LYS A 121 -3.89 19.25 15.69
N LEU A 122 -2.99 18.28 15.62
CA LEU A 122 -1.78 18.18 16.45
C LEU A 122 -0.58 18.97 15.86
N GLY A 123 -0.78 19.65 14.73
CA GLY A 123 0.21 20.45 14.06
C GLY A 123 1.16 19.66 13.16
N TYR A 124 0.82 18.41 12.78
CA TYR A 124 1.63 17.57 11.92
C TYR A 124 1.08 17.45 10.51
N SER A 125 1.95 17.44 9.51
CA SER A 125 1.72 16.83 8.21
C SER A 125 2.49 15.52 8.10
N PHE A 126 1.92 14.55 7.39
CA PHE A 126 2.44 13.19 7.27
C PHE A 126 2.86 12.92 5.83
N ASN A 127 4.14 12.60 5.64
CA ASN A 127 4.73 12.27 4.35
C ASN A 127 5.12 10.79 4.30
N VAL A 128 4.90 10.17 3.13
CA VAL A 128 5.16 8.75 2.89
C VAL A 128 5.88 8.55 1.56
N GLY A 129 6.95 7.76 1.58
CA GLY A 129 7.68 7.25 0.40
C GLY A 129 7.58 5.72 0.38
N PRO A 130 6.74 5.14 -0.47
CA PRO A 130 6.62 3.69 -0.59
C PRO A 130 7.69 3.14 -1.54
N GLU A 131 8.21 1.96 -1.23
CA GLU A 131 9.02 1.11 -2.10
C GLU A 131 8.13 -0.11 -2.42
N CYS A 132 7.71 -0.27 -3.68
CA CYS A 132 6.66 -1.23 -4.04
C CYS A 132 7.18 -2.26 -5.03
N GLU A 133 7.50 -3.44 -4.52
CA GLU A 133 8.00 -4.56 -5.31
C GLU A 133 6.88 -5.32 -6.04
N PHE A 134 7.21 -5.93 -7.17
CA PHE A 134 6.29 -6.73 -7.97
C PHE A 134 7.02 -7.78 -8.80
N PHE A 135 6.28 -8.80 -9.26
CA PHE A 135 6.81 -9.82 -10.18
C PHE A 135 6.27 -9.62 -11.59
N LEU A 136 7.12 -9.91 -12.57
CA LEU A 136 6.75 -10.07 -13.97
C LEU A 136 6.88 -11.54 -14.35
N PHE A 137 5.74 -12.15 -14.72
CA PHE A 137 5.68 -13.53 -15.19
C PHE A 137 5.32 -13.61 -16.66
N GLN A 138 5.72 -14.70 -17.29
CA GLN A 138 5.26 -15.08 -18.62
C GLN A 138 3.77 -15.44 -18.56
N THR A 139 3.06 -15.20 -19.66
CA THR A 139 1.72 -15.74 -19.88
C THR A 139 1.80 -17.06 -20.69
N ASP A 140 0.77 -17.91 -20.55
CA ASP A 140 0.62 -19.07 -21.40
C ASP A 140 0.18 -18.67 -22.83
N GLU A 141 0.03 -19.65 -23.71
CA GLU A 141 -0.38 -19.47 -25.12
C GLU A 141 -1.79 -18.83 -25.26
N ASN A 142 -2.61 -18.88 -24.22
CA ASN A 142 -3.95 -18.28 -24.14
C ASN A 142 -3.93 -16.91 -23.46
N GLY A 143 -2.76 -16.42 -23.03
CA GLY A 143 -2.61 -15.15 -22.31
C GLY A 143 -2.94 -15.24 -20.82
N ASN A 144 -3.09 -16.44 -20.25
CA ASN A 144 -3.34 -16.58 -18.81
C ASN A 144 -2.05 -16.40 -18.01
N PRO A 145 -2.15 -15.90 -16.75
CA PRO A 145 -1.00 -15.76 -15.87
C PRO A 145 -0.35 -17.12 -15.56
N THR A 146 0.97 -17.14 -15.52
CA THR A 146 1.76 -18.27 -15.00
C THR A 146 2.63 -17.81 -13.84
N THR A 147 3.38 -18.73 -13.23
CA THR A 147 4.46 -18.42 -12.28
C THR A 147 5.84 -18.63 -12.91
N THR A 148 5.92 -18.73 -14.23
CA THR A 148 7.17 -18.82 -14.96
C THR A 148 7.79 -17.43 -15.08
N THR A 149 8.98 -17.25 -14.53
CA THR A 149 9.74 -16.00 -14.65
C THR A 149 10.29 -15.81 -16.04
N SER A 150 10.50 -14.57 -16.46
CA SER A 150 11.11 -14.25 -17.75
C SER A 150 12.63 -14.44 -17.75
N ASP A 151 13.25 -14.47 -16.58
CA ASP A 151 14.69 -14.54 -16.36
C ASP A 151 15.04 -15.31 -15.07
N GLU A 152 16.34 -15.44 -14.84
CA GLU A 152 16.95 -15.96 -13.61
C GLU A 152 17.90 -14.91 -13.00
N ALA A 153 17.69 -13.62 -13.32
CA ALA A 153 18.47 -12.52 -12.81
C ALA A 153 18.29 -12.34 -11.30
N GLY A 154 19.21 -11.66 -10.68
CA GLY A 154 19.22 -11.33 -9.26
C GLY A 154 19.36 -9.83 -9.00
N TYR A 155 19.66 -9.48 -7.76
CA TYR A 155 19.69 -8.11 -7.29
C TYR A 155 20.66 -7.23 -8.07
N PHE A 156 20.14 -6.16 -8.68
CA PHE A 156 20.87 -5.19 -9.50
C PHE A 156 21.45 -5.75 -10.81
N ASP A 157 21.08 -6.94 -11.23
CA ASP A 157 21.43 -7.43 -12.57
C ASP A 157 20.80 -6.53 -13.65
N LEU A 158 21.45 -6.51 -14.82
CA LEU A 158 21.06 -5.71 -15.97
C LEU A 158 20.96 -6.60 -17.23
N GLY A 159 20.47 -6.04 -18.32
CA GLY A 159 20.49 -6.72 -19.61
C GLY A 159 21.91 -7.16 -20.02
N PRO A 160 22.11 -8.40 -20.55
CA PRO A 160 21.04 -9.26 -21.06
C PRO A 160 20.46 -10.26 -20.05
N LEU A 161 20.84 -10.23 -18.77
CA LEU A 161 20.31 -11.16 -17.76
C LEU A 161 18.89 -10.75 -17.33
N ASP A 162 18.67 -9.46 -17.08
CA ASP A 162 17.36 -8.89 -16.75
C ASP A 162 16.51 -8.71 -18.01
N HIS A 163 15.59 -9.63 -18.24
CA HIS A 163 14.66 -9.56 -19.38
C HIS A 163 13.47 -8.63 -19.14
N GLY A 164 13.25 -8.20 -17.91
CA GLY A 164 12.19 -7.26 -17.52
C GLY A 164 12.57 -5.78 -17.71
N GLU A 165 13.84 -5.46 -17.98
CA GLU A 165 14.37 -4.10 -18.04
C GLU A 165 13.58 -3.19 -19.00
N SER A 166 13.28 -3.65 -20.21
CA SER A 166 12.55 -2.86 -21.20
C SER A 166 11.13 -2.51 -20.74
N THR A 167 10.42 -3.47 -20.15
CA THR A 167 9.08 -3.26 -19.60
C THR A 167 9.13 -2.29 -18.40
N ARG A 168 10.10 -2.48 -17.50
CA ARG A 168 10.30 -1.60 -16.35
C ARG A 168 10.63 -0.17 -16.78
N ARG A 169 11.48 0.01 -17.82
CA ARG A 169 11.77 1.30 -18.40
C ARG A 169 10.53 1.98 -18.98
N GLU A 170 9.69 1.25 -19.74
CA GLU A 170 8.44 1.79 -20.28
C GLU A 170 7.48 2.23 -19.14
N ILE A 171 7.41 1.48 -18.06
CA ILE A 171 6.63 1.84 -16.88
C ILE A 171 7.13 3.15 -16.29
N CYS A 172 8.43 3.30 -16.06
CA CYS A 172 9.03 4.53 -15.52
C CYS A 172 8.70 5.75 -16.38
N MET A 173 8.97 5.67 -17.69
CA MET A 173 8.71 6.77 -18.63
C MET A 173 7.22 7.14 -18.71
N THR A 174 6.34 6.15 -18.57
CA THR A 174 4.88 6.39 -18.56
C THR A 174 4.43 7.06 -17.28
N LEU A 175 4.98 6.66 -16.13
CA LEU A 175 4.68 7.29 -14.84
C LEU A 175 5.19 8.74 -14.79
N GLU A 176 6.36 9.03 -15.34
CA GLU A 176 6.87 10.41 -15.47
C GLU A 176 5.94 11.30 -16.29
N GLN A 177 5.34 10.78 -17.38
CA GLN A 177 4.32 11.51 -18.14
C GLN A 177 3.06 11.82 -17.31
N MET A 178 2.82 11.05 -16.25
CA MET A 178 1.73 11.29 -15.30
C MET A 178 2.14 12.16 -14.10
N GLY A 179 3.37 12.68 -14.10
CA GLY A 179 3.88 13.59 -13.07
C GLY A 179 4.56 12.89 -11.88
N PHE A 180 4.87 11.60 -11.99
CA PHE A 180 5.72 10.93 -11.00
C PHE A 180 7.17 11.40 -11.14
N GLU A 181 7.87 11.51 -10.03
CA GLU A 181 9.32 11.68 -9.99
C GLU A 181 9.92 10.32 -9.63
N ILE A 182 10.47 9.62 -10.62
CA ILE A 182 11.09 8.31 -10.44
C ILE A 182 12.48 8.49 -9.85
N GLU A 183 12.79 7.82 -8.75
CA GLU A 183 14.07 7.90 -8.04
C GLU A 183 14.98 6.72 -8.37
N ALA A 184 14.43 5.49 -8.47
CA ALA A 184 15.18 4.29 -8.80
C ALA A 184 14.31 3.25 -9.53
N SER A 185 14.97 2.35 -10.23
CA SER A 185 14.34 1.22 -10.92
C SER A 185 15.37 0.12 -11.10
N HIS A 186 15.13 -1.05 -10.55
CA HIS A 186 16.10 -2.17 -10.60
C HIS A 186 15.42 -3.54 -10.55
N HIS A 187 16.21 -4.57 -10.89
CA HIS A 187 15.85 -5.96 -10.65
C HIS A 187 16.06 -6.29 -9.18
N GLU A 188 15.13 -7.04 -8.58
CA GLU A 188 15.18 -7.50 -7.20
C GLU A 188 15.88 -8.85 -7.04
N VAL A 189 15.95 -9.37 -5.81
CA VAL A 189 16.69 -10.59 -5.46
C VAL A 189 16.11 -11.82 -6.14
N ALA A 190 14.78 -11.93 -6.22
CA ALA A 190 14.15 -13.10 -6.83
C ALA A 190 14.05 -12.96 -8.36
N ALA A 191 14.20 -14.06 -9.08
CA ALA A 191 13.99 -14.10 -10.52
C ALA A 191 12.63 -13.50 -10.91
N GLY A 192 12.62 -12.61 -11.90
CA GLY A 192 11.42 -11.89 -12.36
C GLY A 192 10.84 -10.89 -11.37
N GLN A 193 11.56 -10.57 -10.30
CA GLN A 193 11.14 -9.56 -9.31
C GLN A 193 11.77 -8.20 -9.60
N HIS A 194 10.98 -7.14 -9.47
CA HIS A 194 11.35 -5.78 -9.82
C HIS A 194 10.87 -4.80 -8.76
N GLU A 195 11.57 -3.65 -8.68
CA GLU A 195 11.21 -2.51 -7.87
C GLU A 195 11.33 -1.21 -8.67
N ILE A 196 10.41 -0.30 -8.45
CA ILE A 196 10.45 1.07 -8.97
C ILE A 196 10.10 2.00 -7.83
N ASP A 197 11.05 2.84 -7.46
CA ASP A 197 10.90 3.84 -6.41
C ASP A 197 10.53 5.17 -7.02
N PHE A 198 9.57 5.84 -6.41
CA PHE A 198 9.19 7.19 -6.75
C PHE A 198 9.16 8.07 -5.51
N ARG A 199 9.40 9.35 -5.71
CA ARG A 199 9.56 10.33 -4.66
C ARG A 199 8.39 10.32 -3.68
N TYR A 200 8.72 10.49 -2.39
CA TYR A 200 7.74 10.65 -1.33
C TYR A 200 6.81 11.86 -1.56
N ALA A 201 5.61 11.77 -1.05
CA ALA A 201 4.62 12.84 -1.07
C ALA A 201 3.87 12.91 0.26
N ASP A 202 2.93 13.87 0.39
CA ASP A 202 1.94 13.75 1.46
C ASP A 202 1.20 12.41 1.35
N ALA A 203 0.75 11.87 2.47
CA ALA A 203 0.28 10.50 2.52
C ALA A 203 -0.95 10.23 1.62
N LEU A 204 -1.82 11.22 1.41
CA LEU A 204 -2.96 11.05 0.51
C LEU A 204 -2.50 10.92 -0.94
N THR A 205 -1.63 11.82 -1.39
CA THR A 205 -1.01 11.76 -2.72
C THR A 205 -0.20 10.48 -2.90
N ALA A 206 0.58 10.06 -1.88
CA ALA A 206 1.35 8.81 -1.94
C ALA A 206 0.44 7.58 -2.10
N ALA A 207 -0.71 7.51 -1.40
CA ALA A 207 -1.68 6.43 -1.56
C ALA A 207 -2.34 6.43 -2.95
N ASP A 208 -2.73 7.61 -3.46
CA ASP A 208 -3.25 7.79 -4.83
C ASP A 208 -2.21 7.35 -5.87
N ASN A 209 -0.94 7.66 -5.65
CA ASN A 209 0.18 7.26 -6.50
C ASN A 209 0.40 5.74 -6.51
N ILE A 210 0.34 5.06 -5.36
CA ILE A 210 0.44 3.59 -5.31
C ILE A 210 -0.67 2.94 -6.14
N MET A 211 -1.91 3.42 -6.06
CA MET A 211 -3.02 2.87 -6.85
C MET A 211 -2.80 3.09 -8.34
N THR A 212 -2.31 4.26 -8.73
CA THR A 212 -1.96 4.60 -10.11
C THR A 212 -0.78 3.75 -10.61
N PHE A 213 0.26 3.60 -9.79
CA PHE A 213 1.42 2.76 -10.06
C PHE A 213 1.01 1.31 -10.36
N LYS A 214 0.22 0.70 -9.48
CA LYS A 214 -0.28 -0.67 -9.67
C LYS A 214 -1.06 -0.83 -10.98
N LEU A 215 -1.87 0.15 -11.34
CA LEU A 215 -2.61 0.15 -12.60
C LEU A 215 -1.67 0.24 -13.81
N ALA A 216 -0.69 1.16 -13.77
CA ALA A 216 0.29 1.36 -14.84
C ALA A 216 1.14 0.09 -15.06
N VAL A 217 1.71 -0.46 -13.98
CA VAL A 217 2.54 -1.67 -14.01
C VAL A 217 1.78 -2.84 -14.66
N LYS A 218 0.57 -3.14 -14.18
CA LYS A 218 -0.24 -4.23 -14.75
C LYS A 218 -0.60 -4.01 -16.21
N THR A 219 -0.96 -2.77 -16.57
CA THR A 219 -1.38 -2.44 -17.94
C THR A 219 -0.20 -2.54 -18.92
N LEU A 220 0.95 -2.01 -18.54
CA LEU A 220 2.13 -2.01 -19.42
C LEU A 220 2.78 -3.39 -19.50
N ALA A 221 2.81 -4.15 -18.41
CA ALA A 221 3.22 -5.55 -18.44
C ALA A 221 2.36 -6.35 -19.45
N GLN A 222 1.02 -6.20 -19.37
CA GLN A 222 0.10 -6.87 -20.30
C GLN A 222 0.37 -6.47 -21.76
N LYS A 223 0.66 -5.20 -22.06
CA LYS A 223 1.03 -4.72 -23.39
C LYS A 223 2.32 -5.35 -23.91
N ASN A 224 3.23 -5.67 -23.00
CA ASN A 224 4.51 -6.34 -23.31
C ASN A 224 4.42 -7.87 -23.27
N GLY A 225 3.20 -8.45 -23.22
CA GLY A 225 3.00 -9.91 -23.20
C GLY A 225 3.38 -10.59 -21.88
N LEU A 226 3.47 -9.80 -20.79
CA LEU A 226 3.81 -10.25 -19.44
C LEU A 226 2.62 -10.10 -18.50
N HIS A 227 2.64 -10.84 -17.39
CA HIS A 227 1.71 -10.69 -16.28
C HIS A 227 2.42 -10.09 -15.07
N ALA A 228 2.01 -8.89 -14.65
CA ALA A 228 2.50 -8.29 -13.42
C ALA A 228 1.61 -8.65 -12.23
N THR A 229 2.23 -9.07 -11.12
CA THR A 229 1.52 -9.34 -9.87
C THR A 229 2.16 -8.65 -8.69
N PHE A 230 1.30 -8.15 -7.80
CA PHE A 230 1.61 -7.61 -6.48
C PHE A 230 1.30 -8.63 -5.37
N MET A 231 1.22 -9.91 -5.70
CA MET A 231 1.06 -11.00 -4.74
C MET A 231 2.28 -11.09 -3.83
N PRO A 232 2.11 -11.12 -2.49
CA PRO A 232 3.24 -11.06 -1.54
C PRO A 232 4.24 -12.22 -1.67
N LYS A 233 3.74 -13.42 -1.97
CA LYS A 233 4.58 -14.63 -2.13
C LYS A 233 4.06 -15.50 -3.27
N PRO A 234 4.33 -15.17 -4.53
CA PRO A 234 3.80 -15.92 -5.67
C PRO A 234 4.50 -17.26 -5.89
N VAL A 235 5.77 -17.38 -5.48
CA VAL A 235 6.59 -18.59 -5.70
C VAL A 235 7.19 -19.07 -4.37
N PHE A 236 7.09 -20.38 -4.13
CA PHE A 236 7.72 -21.01 -2.97
C PHE A 236 9.25 -21.05 -3.12
N GLY A 237 9.97 -20.83 -2.03
CA GLY A 237 11.43 -21.00 -2.00
C GLY A 237 12.26 -19.79 -2.45
N ILE A 238 11.65 -18.70 -2.94
CA ILE A 238 12.34 -17.45 -3.29
C ILE A 238 11.79 -16.27 -2.48
N ASN A 239 12.41 -15.08 -2.56
CA ASN A 239 11.91 -13.88 -1.88
C ASN A 239 10.50 -13.51 -2.34
N GLY A 240 9.73 -12.88 -1.46
CA GLY A 240 8.42 -12.31 -1.77
C GLY A 240 8.50 -10.79 -1.90
N SER A 241 7.41 -10.16 -2.33
CA SER A 241 7.33 -8.71 -2.53
C SER A 241 6.90 -7.97 -1.28
N GLY A 242 7.67 -6.94 -0.91
CA GLY A 242 7.35 -5.96 0.12
C GLY A 242 6.79 -4.66 -0.45
N MET A 243 6.19 -3.87 0.42
CA MET A 243 5.89 -2.47 0.21
C MET A 243 6.44 -1.70 1.41
N HIS A 244 7.76 -1.53 1.43
CA HIS A 244 8.40 -0.80 2.51
C HIS A 244 7.85 0.62 2.57
N THR A 245 7.45 1.05 3.73
CA THR A 245 6.74 2.31 3.91
C THR A 245 7.62 3.26 4.72
N ASN A 246 8.28 4.19 4.02
CA ASN A 246 9.08 5.25 4.62
C ASN A 246 8.17 6.38 5.08
N MET A 247 8.24 6.75 6.35
CA MET A 247 7.34 7.69 7.00
C MET A 247 8.09 8.81 7.70
N SER A 248 7.56 10.02 7.62
CA SER A 248 8.05 11.17 8.37
C SER A 248 6.94 12.15 8.70
N LEU A 249 7.07 12.84 9.83
CA LEU A 249 6.19 13.92 10.22
C LEU A 249 6.87 15.27 10.06
N PHE A 250 6.10 16.26 9.64
CA PHE A 250 6.57 17.64 9.48
C PHE A 250 5.69 18.61 10.27
N ARG A 251 6.30 19.69 10.73
CA ARG A 251 5.63 20.84 11.35
C ARG A 251 6.27 22.11 10.78
N ASP A 252 5.46 23.00 10.22
CA ASP A 252 5.92 24.26 9.60
C ASP A 252 7.08 24.07 8.60
N GLY A 253 6.99 23.03 7.76
CA GLY A 253 7.98 22.69 6.75
C GLY A 253 9.27 22.06 7.27
N LYS A 254 9.37 21.77 8.57
CA LYS A 254 10.53 21.11 9.20
C LYS A 254 10.20 19.66 9.56
N ASN A 255 11.14 18.77 9.30
CA ASN A 255 11.04 17.37 9.70
C ASN A 255 11.17 17.25 11.23
N VAL A 256 10.09 16.81 11.91
CA VAL A 256 10.08 16.69 13.37
C VAL A 256 10.76 15.45 13.90
N PHE A 257 11.13 14.51 13.03
CA PHE A 257 11.87 13.31 13.44
C PHE A 257 13.37 13.55 13.61
N ALA A 258 13.89 14.70 13.12
CA ALA A 258 15.30 15.03 13.18
C ALA A 258 15.67 15.75 14.47
N ASP A 259 16.69 15.25 15.17
CA ASP A 259 17.38 15.95 16.26
C ASP A 259 18.89 15.76 16.11
N PRO A 260 19.65 16.82 15.69
CA PRO A 260 21.11 16.71 15.54
C PRO A 260 21.86 16.46 16.86
N ALA A 261 21.24 16.71 18.02
CA ALA A 261 21.85 16.51 19.32
C ALA A 261 21.77 15.05 19.81
N ASP A 262 20.83 14.28 19.24
CA ASP A 262 20.72 12.86 19.57
C ASP A 262 21.80 12.03 18.87
N ARG A 263 22.26 10.95 19.53
CA ARG A 263 23.31 10.05 19.00
C ARG A 263 22.94 9.42 17.65
N ARG A 264 21.65 9.15 17.42
CA ARG A 264 21.12 8.60 16.16
C ARG A 264 20.52 9.66 15.26
N GLY A 265 20.48 10.93 15.69
CA GLY A 265 19.85 12.03 14.97
C GLY A 265 18.33 11.98 14.97
N LEU A 266 17.71 11.32 15.98
CA LEU A 266 16.27 11.14 16.12
C LEU A 266 15.72 11.99 17.27
N SER A 267 14.59 12.63 17.06
CA SER A 267 13.87 13.39 18.09
C SER A 267 13.08 12.46 19.04
N ALA A 268 12.60 13.02 20.15
CA ALA A 268 11.69 12.32 21.05
C ALA A 268 10.40 11.90 20.34
N GLU A 269 9.88 12.73 19.42
CA GLU A 269 8.72 12.39 18.59
C GLU A 269 8.99 11.18 17.69
N ALA A 270 10.19 11.07 17.09
CA ALA A 270 10.57 9.90 16.28
C ALA A 270 10.60 8.62 17.13
N TYR A 271 11.22 8.64 18.29
CA TYR A 271 11.21 7.50 19.21
C TYR A 271 9.80 7.12 19.66
N SER A 272 8.96 8.10 20.01
CA SER A 272 7.59 7.83 20.39
C SER A 272 6.74 7.28 19.22
N PHE A 273 6.97 7.76 18.01
CA PHE A 273 6.32 7.22 16.81
C PHE A 273 6.70 5.75 16.56
N ILE A 274 8.00 5.42 16.66
CA ILE A 274 8.50 4.03 16.57
C ILE A 274 7.84 3.16 17.65
N ALA A 275 7.77 3.64 18.89
CA ALA A 275 7.16 2.92 19.99
C ALA A 275 5.66 2.66 19.76
N GLY A 276 4.94 3.64 19.25
CA GLY A 276 3.52 3.50 18.88
C GLY A 276 3.32 2.46 17.77
N ILE A 277 4.13 2.49 16.71
CA ILE A 277 4.07 1.44 15.65
C ILE A 277 4.31 0.06 16.27
N LEU A 278 5.38 -0.11 17.08
CA LEU A 278 5.70 -1.42 17.70
C LEU A 278 4.59 -1.91 18.64
N ALA A 279 3.91 -1.01 19.35
CA ALA A 279 2.82 -1.35 20.26
C ALA A 279 1.59 -1.89 19.51
N HIS A 280 1.29 -1.34 18.34
CA HIS A 280 0.08 -1.62 17.57
C HIS A 280 0.28 -2.55 16.35
N ILE A 281 1.52 -2.88 16.00
CA ILE A 281 1.82 -3.57 14.72
C ILE A 281 1.11 -4.92 14.56
N ARG A 282 0.85 -5.65 15.65
CA ARG A 282 0.11 -6.91 15.58
C ARG A 282 -1.34 -6.67 15.19
N GLY A 283 -1.98 -5.62 15.70
CA GLY A 283 -3.32 -5.16 15.30
C GLY A 283 -3.34 -4.57 13.89
N MET A 284 -2.25 -3.95 13.45
CA MET A 284 -2.11 -3.41 12.10
C MET A 284 -1.89 -4.51 11.05
N ALA A 285 -1.37 -5.68 11.44
CA ALA A 285 -0.92 -6.72 10.51
C ALA A 285 -2.01 -7.20 9.55
N ALA A 286 -3.28 -7.29 9.99
CA ALA A 286 -4.39 -7.65 9.09
C ALA A 286 -4.63 -6.62 7.97
N ILE A 287 -4.21 -5.36 8.16
CA ILE A 287 -4.34 -4.27 7.19
C ILE A 287 -3.09 -4.15 6.32
N THR A 288 -1.91 -4.24 6.91
CA THR A 288 -0.62 -4.10 6.21
C THR A 288 -0.22 -5.37 5.46
N ASN A 289 -0.78 -6.52 5.86
CA ASN A 289 -0.52 -7.87 5.33
C ASN A 289 -1.85 -8.62 5.18
N PRO A 290 -2.69 -8.23 4.19
CA PRO A 290 -4.12 -8.51 4.21
C PRO A 290 -4.53 -9.89 3.69
N LEU A 291 -3.62 -10.68 3.13
CA LEU A 291 -3.95 -11.95 2.48
C LEU A 291 -3.43 -13.14 3.29
N VAL A 292 -4.06 -14.29 3.15
CA VAL A 292 -3.47 -15.56 3.64
C VAL A 292 -2.07 -15.77 3.06
N ASN A 293 -1.84 -15.29 1.85
CA ASN A 293 -0.55 -15.34 1.18
C ASN A 293 0.51 -14.40 1.80
N SER A 294 0.12 -13.31 2.44
CA SER A 294 1.02 -12.37 3.14
C SER A 294 1.87 -13.11 4.19
N TYR A 295 1.29 -14.05 4.90
CA TYR A 295 1.94 -14.83 5.96
C TYR A 295 2.87 -15.94 5.42
N LYS A 296 2.86 -16.19 4.12
CA LYS A 296 3.87 -17.01 3.43
C LYS A 296 5.12 -16.20 3.04
N ARG A 297 5.02 -14.86 3.01
CA ARG A 297 6.15 -13.94 2.91
C ARG A 297 6.78 -13.71 4.28
N LEU A 298 5.99 -13.49 5.32
CA LEU A 298 6.44 -13.16 6.68
C LEU A 298 6.98 -14.41 7.41
N VAL A 299 8.00 -15.04 6.83
CA VAL A 299 8.68 -16.21 7.38
C VAL A 299 10.18 -15.96 7.42
N PRO A 300 10.92 -16.50 8.42
CA PRO A 300 12.37 -16.35 8.50
C PRO A 300 13.09 -16.87 7.26
N GLY A 301 14.19 -16.20 6.86
CA GLY A 301 15.07 -16.66 5.78
C GLY A 301 14.85 -16.05 4.41
N TYR A 302 13.89 -15.12 4.25
CA TYR A 302 13.56 -14.48 2.96
C TYR A 302 13.50 -12.95 3.05
N GLU A 303 14.34 -12.34 3.86
CA GLU A 303 14.49 -10.87 4.05
C GLU A 303 13.23 -10.13 4.55
N ALA A 304 12.09 -10.81 4.71
CA ALA A 304 10.90 -10.23 5.30
C ALA A 304 11.01 -10.19 6.83
N PRO A 305 10.65 -9.06 7.49
CA PRO A 305 10.72 -8.97 8.94
C PRO A 305 9.61 -9.80 9.60
N CYS A 306 9.98 -10.59 10.61
CA CYS A 306 9.05 -11.44 11.35
C CYS A 306 8.91 -11.04 12.82
N TYR A 307 9.83 -10.24 13.33
CA TYR A 307 10.00 -9.96 14.76
C TYR A 307 9.86 -8.47 15.05
N LEU A 308 9.21 -8.13 16.16
CA LEU A 308 8.97 -6.77 16.62
C LEU A 308 10.26 -6.16 17.17
N ALA A 309 11.02 -5.52 16.30
CA ALA A 309 12.26 -4.84 16.63
C ALA A 309 12.48 -3.62 15.73
N TRP A 310 13.28 -2.68 16.21
CA TRP A 310 13.75 -1.56 15.39
C TRP A 310 15.27 -1.47 15.40
N SER A 311 15.82 -0.88 14.34
CA SER A 311 17.27 -0.67 14.23
C SER A 311 17.64 0.43 13.25
N ALA A 312 18.75 1.11 13.53
CA ALA A 312 19.38 2.04 12.58
C ALA A 312 20.44 1.34 11.69
N SER A 313 20.81 0.09 11.98
CA SER A 313 21.91 -0.61 11.29
C SER A 313 21.53 -1.98 10.76
N ASN A 314 20.46 -2.59 11.25
CA ASN A 314 20.08 -3.98 10.96
C ASN A 314 18.87 -4.04 10.01
N ARG A 315 19.04 -4.67 8.84
CA ARG A 315 17.96 -4.85 7.84
C ARG A 315 16.95 -5.95 8.20
N SER A 316 17.25 -6.80 9.20
CA SER A 316 16.30 -7.81 9.67
C SER A 316 15.23 -7.26 10.62
N ALA A 317 15.37 -6.01 11.06
CA ALA A 317 14.41 -5.35 11.93
C ALA A 317 13.11 -4.98 11.19
N LEU A 318 11.99 -5.03 11.91
CA LEU A 318 10.67 -4.62 11.41
C LEU A 318 10.63 -3.13 11.05
N ILE A 319 11.23 -2.31 11.90
CA ILE A 319 11.40 -0.87 11.68
C ILE A 319 12.88 -0.58 11.49
N ARG A 320 13.21 -0.01 10.34
CA ARG A 320 14.56 0.45 10.01
C ARG A 320 14.61 1.97 10.01
N ILE A 321 15.73 2.52 10.46
CA ILE A 321 16.01 3.95 10.35
C ILE A 321 17.07 4.14 9.27
N PRO A 322 16.70 4.59 8.06
CA PRO A 322 17.65 4.86 6.97
C PRO A 322 18.74 5.86 7.38
N ALA A 323 19.86 5.88 6.65
CA ALA A 323 21.03 6.68 7.02
C ALA A 323 20.83 8.20 6.90
N SER A 324 19.91 8.66 6.04
CA SER A 324 19.61 10.08 5.86
C SER A 324 19.15 10.74 7.16
N ARG A 325 19.62 11.98 7.38
CA ARG A 325 19.27 12.80 8.56
C ARG A 325 18.81 14.19 8.10
N GLY A 326 18.40 15.02 9.07
CA GLY A 326 17.83 16.33 8.80
C GLY A 326 16.47 16.23 8.10
N MET A 327 16.32 16.88 6.97
CA MET A 327 15.07 16.82 6.18
C MET A 327 14.73 15.41 5.68
N GLY A 328 15.72 14.53 5.52
CA GLY A 328 15.54 13.15 5.08
C GLY A 328 15.38 12.13 6.22
N THR A 329 15.30 12.55 7.48
CA THR A 329 15.09 11.66 8.62
C THR A 329 13.72 11.00 8.52
N ARG A 330 13.68 9.66 8.54
CA ARG A 330 12.45 8.88 8.36
C ARG A 330 12.50 7.54 9.09
N VAL A 331 11.35 6.95 9.25
CA VAL A 331 11.12 5.62 9.81
C VAL A 331 10.60 4.73 8.70
N GLU A 332 11.26 3.62 8.43
CA GLU A 332 10.87 2.65 7.41
C GLU A 332 10.21 1.45 8.08
N LEU A 333 8.92 1.23 7.81
CA LEU A 333 8.20 0.02 8.20
C LEU A 333 8.29 -1.01 7.07
N ARG A 334 8.87 -2.19 7.35
CA ARG A 334 9.27 -3.17 6.33
C ARG A 334 8.30 -4.34 6.15
N CYS A 335 7.36 -4.53 7.07
CA CYS A 335 6.41 -5.64 6.95
C CYS A 335 5.30 -5.44 5.92
N PRO A 336 4.77 -4.25 5.61
CA PRO A 336 3.69 -4.14 4.65
C PRO A 336 4.03 -4.81 3.32
N ASP A 337 3.03 -5.35 2.67
CA ASP A 337 3.18 -5.93 1.34
C ASP A 337 2.29 -5.21 0.30
N PRO A 338 2.60 -5.33 -0.99
CA PRO A 338 1.95 -4.53 -2.01
C PRO A 338 0.50 -4.96 -2.31
N SER A 339 -0.02 -6.03 -1.69
CA SER A 339 -1.44 -6.37 -1.78
C SER A 339 -2.31 -5.49 -0.86
N ALA A 340 -1.70 -4.82 0.11
CA ALA A 340 -2.39 -3.97 1.05
C ALA A 340 -3.10 -2.78 0.38
N ASN A 341 -4.21 -2.36 1.01
CA ASN A 341 -4.88 -1.10 0.66
C ASN A 341 -4.02 0.06 1.16
N PRO A 342 -3.44 0.91 0.28
CA PRO A 342 -2.50 1.94 0.70
C PRO A 342 -3.14 3.00 1.61
N TYR A 343 -4.41 3.35 1.38
CA TYR A 343 -5.11 4.32 2.22
C TYR A 343 -5.25 3.80 3.66
N LEU A 344 -5.72 2.57 3.82
CA LEU A 344 -5.87 1.97 5.15
C LEU A 344 -4.51 1.72 5.81
N THR A 345 -3.49 1.27 5.05
CA THR A 345 -2.13 1.07 5.55
C THR A 345 -1.56 2.36 6.13
N MET A 346 -1.65 3.49 5.38
CA MET A 346 -1.14 4.77 5.86
C MET A 346 -1.96 5.31 7.03
N ALA A 347 -3.28 5.08 7.04
CA ALA A 347 -4.14 5.50 8.13
C ALA A 347 -3.77 4.78 9.45
N VAL A 348 -3.59 3.45 9.44
CA VAL A 348 -3.24 2.71 10.65
C VAL A 348 -1.81 3.01 11.11
N CYS A 349 -0.85 3.19 10.19
CA CYS A 349 0.50 3.62 10.53
C CYS A 349 0.52 4.98 11.23
N LEU A 350 -0.19 5.96 10.68
CA LEU A 350 -0.28 7.29 11.29
C LEU A 350 -0.99 7.24 12.63
N ALA A 351 -2.10 6.51 12.76
CA ALA A 351 -2.84 6.40 14.00
C ALA A 351 -2.00 5.79 15.13
N ALA A 352 -1.27 4.71 14.83
CA ALA A 352 -0.34 4.05 15.76
C ALA A 352 0.79 4.99 16.19
N GLY A 353 1.43 5.66 15.22
CA GLY A 353 2.51 6.61 15.50
C GLY A 353 2.05 7.81 16.34
N LEU A 354 0.87 8.36 16.06
CA LEU A 354 0.29 9.46 16.84
C LEU A 354 -0.05 9.03 18.27
N ASP A 355 -0.58 7.83 18.47
CA ASP A 355 -0.84 7.28 19.80
C ASP A 355 0.46 7.20 20.61
N GLY A 356 1.55 6.75 19.98
CA GLY A 356 2.87 6.75 20.60
C GLY A 356 3.34 8.14 21.02
N ILE A 357 3.15 9.16 20.16
CA ILE A 357 3.54 10.55 20.45
C ILE A 357 2.67 11.15 21.57
N GLU A 358 1.35 11.00 21.49
CA GLU A 358 0.43 11.54 22.49
C GLU A 358 0.66 10.94 23.89
N LYS A 359 0.98 9.64 23.94
CA LYS A 359 1.32 8.91 25.19
C LYS A 359 2.78 9.04 25.59
N LYS A 360 3.62 9.70 24.78
CA LYS A 360 5.07 9.81 24.99
C LYS A 360 5.74 8.45 25.22
N MET A 361 5.36 7.46 24.41
CA MET A 361 5.90 6.11 24.53
C MET A 361 7.40 6.11 24.22
N THR A 362 8.11 5.17 24.86
CA THR A 362 9.53 4.91 24.58
C THR A 362 9.65 3.53 23.94
N PRO A 363 10.35 3.37 22.80
CA PRO A 363 10.56 2.07 22.20
C PRO A 363 11.50 1.21 23.07
N PRO A 364 11.48 -0.12 22.92
CA PRO A 364 12.49 -0.98 23.50
C PRO A 364 13.89 -0.64 22.94
N ASP A 365 14.93 -1.24 23.51
CA ASP A 365 16.28 -1.07 23.03
C ASP A 365 16.41 -1.52 21.57
N GLU A 366 17.26 -0.81 20.81
CA GLU A 366 17.59 -1.15 19.44
C GLU A 366 18.26 -2.52 19.35
N ILE A 367 17.86 -3.33 18.37
CA ILE A 367 18.46 -4.62 18.10
C ILE A 367 19.45 -4.48 16.93
N THR A 368 20.74 -4.59 17.21
CA THR A 368 21.82 -4.44 16.21
C THR A 368 22.27 -5.77 15.62
N GLU A 369 22.01 -6.88 16.32
CA GLU A 369 22.37 -8.23 15.86
C GLU A 369 21.33 -8.78 14.89
N ASN A 370 21.74 -9.78 14.11
CA ASN A 370 20.84 -10.50 13.21
C ASN A 370 19.80 -11.31 14.00
N ILE A 371 18.56 -10.84 14.04
CA ILE A 371 17.46 -11.45 14.81
C ILE A 371 17.14 -12.86 14.30
N PHE A 372 17.30 -13.14 13.00
CA PHE A 372 17.06 -14.47 12.43
C PHE A 372 18.05 -15.52 12.91
N ALA A 373 19.26 -15.10 13.32
CA ALA A 373 20.27 -16.00 13.88
C ALA A 373 20.07 -16.29 15.37
N MET A 374 19.18 -15.57 16.07
CA MET A 374 18.85 -15.81 17.47
C MET A 374 17.95 -17.03 17.61
N ASP A 375 18.17 -17.86 18.61
CA ASP A 375 17.23 -18.90 19.00
C ASP A 375 15.98 -18.33 19.70
N SER A 376 14.96 -19.17 19.88
CA SER A 376 13.69 -18.74 20.50
C SER A 376 13.86 -18.29 21.94
N GLU A 377 14.73 -18.96 22.71
CA GLU A 377 14.99 -18.64 24.11
C GLU A 377 15.64 -17.26 24.27
N THR A 378 16.61 -16.93 23.43
CA THR A 378 17.25 -15.61 23.39
C THR A 378 16.24 -14.50 23.02
N ARG A 379 15.37 -14.73 22.02
CA ARG A 379 14.35 -13.76 21.66
C ARG A 379 13.36 -13.53 22.80
N GLU A 380 12.89 -14.60 23.43
CA GLU A 380 11.95 -14.55 24.55
C GLU A 380 12.55 -13.80 25.76
N ALA A 381 13.80 -14.11 26.12
CA ALA A 381 14.52 -13.42 27.18
C ALA A 381 14.70 -11.91 26.93
N ARG A 382 14.78 -11.49 25.66
CA ARG A 382 14.87 -10.08 25.24
C ARG A 382 13.50 -9.43 25.01
N GLY A 383 12.39 -10.14 25.20
CA GLY A 383 11.05 -9.64 24.97
C GLY A 383 10.74 -9.34 23.49
N ILE A 384 11.45 -9.97 22.56
CA ILE A 384 11.24 -9.78 21.11
C ILE A 384 10.06 -10.65 20.67
N LEU A 385 8.90 -10.03 20.51
CA LEU A 385 7.69 -10.67 20.03
C LEU A 385 7.73 -10.91 18.51
N SER A 386 6.89 -11.82 18.04
CA SER A 386 6.68 -12.06 16.60
C SER A 386 5.44 -11.34 16.07
N LEU A 387 5.46 -11.01 14.78
CA LEU A 387 4.24 -10.71 14.04
C LEU A 387 3.27 -11.91 14.07
N PRO A 388 1.98 -11.70 13.82
CA PRO A 388 1.05 -12.80 13.62
C PRO A 388 1.55 -13.77 12.56
N GLY A 389 1.39 -15.07 12.79
CA GLY A 389 1.83 -16.12 11.86
C GLY A 389 0.80 -16.49 10.80
N THR A 390 -0.45 -16.03 10.96
CA THR A 390 -1.57 -16.31 10.05
C THR A 390 -2.49 -15.10 9.93
N LEU A 391 -3.28 -15.05 8.84
CA LEU A 391 -4.34 -14.05 8.68
C LEU A 391 -5.34 -14.08 9.84
N LYS A 392 -5.68 -15.27 10.32
CA LYS A 392 -6.63 -15.42 11.46
C LYS A 392 -6.10 -14.75 12.73
N GLU A 393 -4.84 -15.02 13.08
CA GLU A 393 -4.20 -14.40 14.24
C GLU A 393 -4.13 -12.87 14.09
N ALA A 394 -3.81 -12.38 12.90
CA ALA A 394 -3.77 -10.93 12.63
C ALA A 394 -5.15 -10.27 12.76
N VAL A 395 -6.21 -10.92 12.28
CA VAL A 395 -7.59 -10.42 12.43
C VAL A 395 -8.01 -10.44 13.91
N ASP A 396 -7.60 -11.45 14.68
CA ASP A 396 -7.89 -11.47 16.12
C ASP A 396 -7.16 -10.34 16.85
N CYS A 397 -5.88 -10.12 16.55
CA CYS A 397 -5.14 -8.97 17.09
C CYS A 397 -5.77 -7.61 16.69
N LEU A 398 -6.25 -7.47 15.44
CA LEU A 398 -6.95 -6.27 15.00
C LEU A 398 -8.18 -5.97 15.83
N LYS A 399 -9.01 -6.98 16.12
CA LYS A 399 -10.24 -6.81 16.93
C LYS A 399 -9.98 -6.36 18.37
N GLU A 400 -8.80 -6.66 18.89
CA GLU A 400 -8.39 -6.29 20.26
C GLU A 400 -7.71 -4.93 20.34
N ASP A 401 -7.29 -4.33 19.21
CA ASP A 401 -6.59 -3.06 19.17
C ASP A 401 -7.55 -1.88 19.01
N GLU A 402 -7.90 -1.23 20.13
CA GLU A 402 -8.85 -0.12 20.16
C GLU A 402 -8.41 1.08 19.29
N ILE A 403 -7.10 1.35 19.21
CA ILE A 403 -6.56 2.49 18.44
C ILE A 403 -6.72 2.24 16.94
N ILE A 404 -6.39 1.05 16.49
CA ILE A 404 -6.51 0.67 15.08
C ILE A 404 -7.98 0.53 14.69
N CYS A 405 -8.81 -0.09 15.54
CA CYS A 405 -10.26 -0.16 15.35
C CYS A 405 -10.89 1.24 15.20
N ALA A 406 -10.51 2.19 16.07
CA ALA A 406 -11.00 3.56 16.02
C ALA A 406 -10.57 4.31 14.75
N ALA A 407 -9.33 4.08 14.27
CA ALA A 407 -8.82 4.67 13.04
C ALA A 407 -9.60 4.21 11.80
N LEU A 408 -9.95 2.93 11.72
CA LEU A 408 -10.73 2.35 10.62
C LEU A 408 -12.20 2.79 10.64
N GLY A 409 -12.76 2.98 11.84
CA GLY A 409 -14.18 3.22 12.04
C GLY A 409 -15.02 1.95 11.92
N SER A 410 -16.23 1.99 12.48
CA SER A 410 -17.08 0.80 12.65
C SER A 410 -17.46 0.11 11.35
N HIS A 411 -17.75 0.88 10.29
CA HIS A 411 -18.17 0.31 9.01
C HIS A 411 -17.02 -0.47 8.36
N VAL A 412 -15.87 0.19 8.13
CA VAL A 412 -14.71 -0.48 7.50
C VAL A 412 -14.26 -1.65 8.35
N LEU A 413 -14.15 -1.49 9.68
CA LEU A 413 -13.73 -2.57 10.57
C LEU A 413 -14.64 -3.80 10.44
N SER A 414 -15.97 -3.63 10.54
CA SER A 414 -16.91 -4.78 10.50
C SER A 414 -16.87 -5.49 9.15
N GLN A 415 -16.91 -4.76 8.04
CA GLN A 415 -16.91 -5.33 6.70
C GLN A 415 -15.55 -5.96 6.36
N TYR A 416 -14.46 -5.34 6.79
CA TYR A 416 -13.12 -5.86 6.57
C TYR A 416 -12.88 -7.16 7.33
N VAL A 417 -13.22 -7.20 8.62
CA VAL A 417 -13.12 -8.41 9.47
C VAL A 417 -13.95 -9.54 8.87
N GLU A 418 -15.21 -9.29 8.50
CA GLU A 418 -16.08 -10.30 7.89
C GLU A 418 -15.46 -10.86 6.59
N GLY A 419 -14.96 -10.00 5.72
CA GLY A 419 -14.30 -10.43 4.47
C GLY A 419 -13.04 -11.26 4.73
N LYS A 420 -12.22 -10.87 5.69
CA LYS A 420 -10.99 -11.61 6.05
C LYS A 420 -11.24 -12.93 6.78
N GLU A 421 -12.28 -13.01 7.58
CA GLU A 421 -12.71 -14.28 8.19
C GLU A 421 -13.23 -15.25 7.12
N LYS A 422 -14.00 -14.77 6.13
CA LYS A 422 -14.44 -15.59 4.98
C LYS A 422 -13.23 -16.09 4.15
N GLU A 423 -12.24 -15.23 3.87
CA GLU A 423 -11.03 -15.60 3.16
C GLU A 423 -10.25 -16.68 3.91
N TRP A 424 -10.09 -16.51 5.24
CA TRP A 424 -9.43 -17.50 6.08
C TRP A 424 -10.18 -18.85 6.09
N ASP A 425 -11.52 -18.84 6.24
CA ASP A 425 -12.33 -20.06 6.26
C ASP A 425 -12.26 -20.81 4.92
N ALA A 426 -12.29 -20.10 3.81
CA ALA A 426 -12.10 -20.70 2.49
C ALA A 426 -10.70 -21.33 2.36
N TYR A 427 -9.67 -20.64 2.81
CA TYR A 427 -8.28 -21.12 2.73
C TYR A 427 -8.05 -22.35 3.63
N ARG A 428 -8.45 -22.30 4.93
CA ARG A 428 -8.18 -23.40 5.89
C ARG A 428 -8.92 -24.70 5.60
N THR A 429 -9.95 -24.63 4.78
CA THR A 429 -10.73 -25.81 4.35
C THR A 429 -10.28 -26.33 2.98
N HIS A 430 -9.43 -25.58 2.27
CA HIS A 430 -8.91 -25.98 0.97
C HIS A 430 -7.83 -27.07 1.12
N VAL A 431 -8.04 -28.22 0.46
CA VAL A 431 -7.03 -29.28 0.41
C VAL A 431 -6.04 -28.98 -0.70
N SER A 432 -4.80 -28.67 -0.31
CA SER A 432 -3.74 -28.29 -1.25
C SER A 432 -3.07 -29.50 -1.91
N LYS A 433 -2.46 -29.25 -3.09
CA LYS A 433 -1.65 -30.29 -3.77
C LYS A 433 -0.50 -30.79 -2.88
N TRP A 434 0.10 -29.93 -2.06
CA TRP A 434 1.16 -30.32 -1.11
C TRP A 434 0.64 -31.36 -0.10
N GLU A 435 -0.58 -31.22 0.39
CA GLU A 435 -1.19 -32.18 1.33
C GLU A 435 -1.47 -33.51 0.65
N THR A 436 -2.08 -33.48 -0.54
CA THR A 436 -2.38 -34.72 -1.30
C THR A 436 -1.12 -35.44 -1.72
N ASP A 437 -0.09 -34.73 -2.22
CA ASP A 437 1.19 -35.34 -2.60
C ASP A 437 1.89 -35.98 -1.39
N ARG A 438 1.73 -35.43 -0.19
CA ARG A 438 2.40 -35.89 1.02
C ARG A 438 1.64 -36.97 1.78
N TYR A 439 0.32 -36.84 1.87
CA TYR A 439 -0.46 -37.66 2.79
C TYR A 439 -1.30 -38.74 2.11
N LEU A 440 -1.75 -38.57 0.86
CA LEU A 440 -2.67 -39.46 0.20
C LEU A 440 -2.18 -40.92 0.09
N VAL A 441 -0.86 -41.11 -0.04
CA VAL A 441 -0.24 -42.45 -0.14
C VAL A 441 0.10 -43.02 1.23
N MET A 442 0.24 -42.15 2.26
CA MET A 442 0.71 -42.58 3.59
C MET A 442 -0.45 -42.97 4.53
N TYR A 443 -1.59 -42.36 4.32
CA TYR A 443 -2.80 -42.51 5.16
C TYR A 443 -4.02 -42.88 4.33
#